data_bac7e0c6545b599f118600f332b7c3c9
#
_entry.id   bac7e0c6545b599f118600f332b7c3c9
#
_cell.length_a   1.000
_cell.length_b   1.000
_cell.length_c   1.000
_cell.angle_alpha   90.00
_cell.angle_beta   90.00
_cell.angle_gamma   90.00
#
_symmetry.space_group_name_H-M   'P 1'
#
loop_
_entity.id
_entity.type
_entity.pdbx_description
1 polymer ?
#
loop_
_entity_poly.entity_id
_entity_poly.type
_entity_poly.pdbx_seq_one_letter_code
_entity_poly.pdbx_strand_id
1 'polypeptide(L)'
;MKETRSHFVPFFVLLCGSLMLAQTAVPTYQFDNSRSGANTHETILTPSNVNVSTFGRGMVYLVDGYVYAQPLYVPNLNINGTSHNALFVATEHDQLYAFDVNNGHQLWQTNFLAGSGPLVTVSTVPFGDVNCDDLTPEIGITGTPVIDVATNTMYVVAETKEVNSRLHSTSYYHKLHAIDIRTGRDVVAPHTITGVVKGTGSGSVGGLITFNPLLANQRASLVLADGQVFVSWSSHCDLGAYHGWMMSFNQFTLAPSGIYADTPNGNDGGFWGGGSGPAVDANGSLYAGTGNGLFDVASGGSDYGDSVMRFTWSSMGIKVADYFTPYDQQHLDETDTDLGSGGVVLLPDQSGQYPHLLIQVGKEGTIDLINRDNMGHWHQGNDDQIVQTLPFVIGGVWGGPAFWNNFAYFGGSYADLEAFTFNPQTELLSTAATSKTSYQYGYPASTPAVSANGTTNGIVWTIEADNYPSTAVLHAYKATNLATELYNSNQNQSRDQAPPAVKFTVPTVADGHVFVGGQNQVATYALLP
;
A
#
# COMPACT_ATOMS: atom_id res chain seq x y z
N MET A 1 -84.00 11.43 -12.04
CA MET A 1 -82.82 10.86 -11.40
C MET A 1 -81.61 11.24 -12.22
N LYS A 2 -80.73 12.15 -11.70
CA LYS A 2 -79.51 12.56 -12.35
C LYS A 2 -78.37 11.85 -11.61
N GLU A 3 -77.63 10.96 -12.29
CA GLU A 3 -76.41 10.33 -11.77
C GLU A 3 -75.20 11.29 -11.90
N THR A 4 -74.64 11.64 -10.78
CA THR A 4 -73.39 12.41 -10.70
C THR A 4 -72.20 11.40 -10.69
N ARG A 5 -71.43 11.35 -11.80
CA ARG A 5 -70.18 10.60 -11.88
C ARG A 5 -69.03 11.42 -11.23
N SER A 6 -68.50 10.91 -10.14
CA SER A 6 -67.30 11.42 -9.50
C SER A 6 -66.03 10.92 -10.25
N HIS A 7 -65.23 11.83 -10.79
CA HIS A 7 -63.93 11.52 -11.36
C HIS A 7 -62.86 11.58 -10.26
N PHE A 8 -62.34 10.41 -9.87
CA PHE A 8 -61.16 10.29 -9.02
C PHE A 8 -59.89 10.47 -9.90
N VAL A 9 -59.14 11.55 -9.69
CA VAL A 9 -57.79 11.75 -10.28
C VAL A 9 -56.77 11.20 -9.29
N PRO A 10 -55.97 10.19 -9.64
CA PRO A 10 -54.91 9.73 -8.76
C PRO A 10 -53.76 10.73 -8.80
N PHE A 11 -53.44 11.29 -7.66
CA PHE A 11 -52.24 12.12 -7.46
C PHE A 11 -51.03 11.18 -7.31
N PHE A 12 -50.20 11.07 -8.37
CA PHE A 12 -48.93 10.36 -8.32
C PHE A 12 -47.89 11.29 -7.66
N VAL A 13 -47.58 11.05 -6.39
CA VAL A 13 -46.42 11.67 -5.72
C VAL A 13 -45.17 10.95 -6.21
N LEU A 14 -44.44 11.57 -7.13
CA LEU A 14 -43.06 11.15 -7.43
C LEU A 14 -42.20 11.44 -6.20
N LEU A 15 -41.91 10.42 -5.39
CA LEU A 15 -40.80 10.47 -4.45
C LEU A 15 -39.51 10.46 -5.28
N CYS A 16 -38.94 11.64 -5.51
CA CYS A 16 -37.57 11.78 -5.99
C CYS A 16 -36.64 11.47 -4.79
N GLY A 17 -36.42 10.18 -4.54
CA GLY A 17 -35.36 9.75 -3.62
C GLY A 17 -34.04 10.15 -4.27
N SER A 18 -33.38 11.19 -3.74
CA SER A 18 -31.97 11.40 -4.01
C SER A 18 -31.24 10.14 -3.56
N LEU A 19 -30.76 9.35 -4.51
CA LEU A 19 -29.74 8.35 -4.26
C LEU A 19 -28.53 9.12 -3.70
N MET A 20 -28.41 9.17 -2.38
CA MET A 20 -27.13 9.50 -1.76
C MET A 20 -26.21 8.35 -2.16
N LEU A 21 -25.32 8.60 -3.12
CA LEU A 21 -24.21 7.70 -3.40
C LEU A 21 -23.42 7.57 -2.10
N ALA A 22 -23.28 6.34 -1.63
CA ALA A 22 -22.56 6.09 -0.38
C ALA A 22 -21.10 6.53 -0.59
N GLN A 23 -20.63 7.43 0.26
CA GLN A 23 -19.23 7.81 0.33
C GLN A 23 -18.41 6.56 0.64
N THR A 24 -17.23 6.42 0.02
CA THR A 24 -16.43 5.20 0.11
C THR A 24 -15.21 5.40 1.00
N ALA A 25 -15.03 4.51 1.96
CA ALA A 25 -13.83 4.47 2.77
C ALA A 25 -12.61 4.05 1.93
N VAL A 26 -11.45 4.57 2.31
CA VAL A 26 -10.13 4.07 1.89
C VAL A 26 -9.47 3.43 3.13
N PRO A 27 -9.78 2.15 3.42
CA PRO A 27 -9.42 1.53 4.68
C PRO A 27 -8.05 0.85 4.67
N THR A 28 -7.37 0.80 3.53
CA THR A 28 -6.09 0.11 3.33
C THR A 28 -5.31 0.74 2.17
N TYR A 29 -4.04 0.39 2.06
CA TYR A 29 -3.16 0.80 0.97
C TYR A 29 -3.77 0.46 -0.39
N GLN A 30 -3.66 1.43 -1.34
CA GLN A 30 -4.22 1.31 -2.69
C GLN A 30 -5.70 0.89 -2.74
N PHE A 31 -6.49 1.39 -1.80
CA PHE A 31 -7.97 1.39 -1.71
C PHE A 31 -8.59 0.04 -1.30
N ASP A 32 -8.06 -1.10 -1.72
CA ASP A 32 -8.65 -2.42 -1.47
C ASP A 32 -7.59 -3.53 -1.30
N ASN A 33 -8.05 -4.72 -0.92
CA ASN A 33 -7.19 -5.87 -0.73
C ASN A 33 -6.62 -6.46 -2.04
N SER A 34 -7.22 -6.19 -3.20
CA SER A 34 -6.64 -6.58 -4.49
C SER A 34 -5.49 -5.68 -4.92
N ARG A 35 -5.27 -4.59 -4.17
CA ARG A 35 -4.28 -3.54 -4.46
C ARG A 35 -4.53 -2.87 -5.82
N SER A 36 -5.82 -2.70 -6.15
CA SER A 36 -6.23 -2.15 -7.46
C SER A 36 -5.67 -0.76 -7.75
N GLY A 37 -5.34 0.02 -6.73
CA GLY A 37 -4.93 1.41 -6.89
C GLY A 37 -6.06 2.32 -7.36
N ALA A 38 -7.34 1.89 -7.28
CA ALA A 38 -8.46 2.60 -7.88
C ALA A 38 -9.65 2.81 -6.93
N ASN A 39 -10.00 4.07 -6.65
CA ASN A 39 -11.30 4.42 -6.10
C ASN A 39 -12.31 4.61 -7.24
N THR A 40 -13.17 3.61 -7.46
CA THR A 40 -14.20 3.63 -8.52
C THR A 40 -15.52 4.28 -8.10
N HIS A 41 -15.57 4.90 -6.92
CA HIS A 41 -16.75 5.56 -6.39
C HIS A 41 -16.60 7.09 -6.27
N GLU A 42 -15.54 7.65 -6.87
CA GLU A 42 -15.34 9.10 -6.92
C GLU A 42 -16.28 9.76 -7.93
N THR A 43 -17.19 10.59 -7.45
CA THR A 43 -18.23 11.21 -8.27
C THR A 43 -18.09 12.73 -8.41
N ILE A 44 -17.18 13.34 -7.62
CA ILE A 44 -17.01 14.79 -7.54
C ILE A 44 -15.89 15.25 -8.47
N LEU A 45 -14.73 14.59 -8.42
CA LEU A 45 -13.57 14.93 -9.26
C LEU A 45 -13.72 14.27 -10.64
N THR A 46 -13.61 15.08 -11.67
CA THR A 46 -13.77 14.66 -13.07
C THR A 46 -12.68 15.30 -13.94
N PRO A 47 -12.32 14.73 -15.10
CA PRO A 47 -11.40 15.37 -16.03
C PRO A 47 -11.81 16.76 -16.51
N SER A 48 -13.09 17.14 -16.36
CA SER A 48 -13.59 18.47 -16.76
C SER A 48 -13.42 19.54 -15.69
N ASN A 49 -13.39 19.15 -14.39
CA ASN A 49 -13.31 20.10 -13.28
C ASN A 49 -11.97 20.07 -12.52
N VAL A 50 -11.09 19.09 -12.80
CA VAL A 50 -9.72 19.08 -12.29
C VAL A 50 -8.82 19.83 -13.23
N ASN A 51 -8.60 21.11 -12.94
CA ASN A 51 -7.69 22.02 -13.67
C ASN A 51 -7.29 23.19 -12.75
N VAL A 52 -6.28 23.94 -13.12
CA VAL A 52 -5.70 25.02 -12.31
C VAL A 52 -6.69 26.13 -11.91
N SER A 53 -7.79 26.31 -12.64
CA SER A 53 -8.79 27.34 -12.35
C SER A 53 -9.85 26.90 -11.35
N THR A 54 -10.12 25.61 -11.24
CA THR A 54 -11.23 25.05 -10.47
C THR A 54 -10.82 24.05 -9.40
N PHE A 55 -9.53 23.65 -9.39
CA PHE A 55 -8.97 22.69 -8.46
C PHE A 55 -7.67 23.23 -7.86
N GLY A 56 -7.40 22.96 -6.59
CA GLY A 56 -6.19 23.44 -5.94
C GLY A 56 -6.10 23.00 -4.49
N ARG A 57 -5.03 23.47 -3.81
CA ARG A 57 -4.77 23.13 -2.41
C ARG A 57 -5.82 23.74 -1.48
N GLY A 58 -6.39 22.88 -0.65
CA GLY A 58 -7.27 23.24 0.45
C GLY A 58 -6.54 23.32 1.79
N MET A 59 -7.01 22.55 2.77
CA MET A 59 -6.46 22.52 4.12
C MET A 59 -5.10 21.80 4.17
N VAL A 60 -4.30 22.17 5.19
CA VAL A 60 -3.06 21.47 5.54
C VAL A 60 -3.20 21.01 6.99
N TYR A 61 -2.98 19.72 7.22
CA TYR A 61 -2.95 19.10 8.55
C TYR A 61 -1.51 18.97 8.99
N LEU A 62 -1.16 19.65 10.07
CA LEU A 62 0.17 19.56 10.67
C LEU A 62 0.25 18.30 11.54
N VAL A 63 1.32 17.54 11.37
CA VAL A 63 1.64 16.33 12.13
C VAL A 63 3.10 16.39 12.58
N ASP A 64 3.47 15.56 13.55
CA ASP A 64 4.86 15.39 13.96
C ASP A 64 5.41 14.12 13.28
N GLY A 65 6.50 14.27 12.53
CA GLY A 65 7.12 13.19 11.77
C GLY A 65 6.72 13.13 10.28
N TYR A 66 7.50 12.37 9.52
CA TYR A 66 7.29 12.19 8.08
C TYR A 66 6.17 11.19 7.81
N VAL A 67 5.42 11.41 6.74
CA VAL A 67 4.26 10.58 6.35
C VAL A 67 4.66 9.68 5.18
N TYR A 68 5.17 8.48 5.48
CA TYR A 68 5.42 7.42 4.49
C TYR A 68 4.17 6.57 4.25
N ALA A 69 3.44 6.25 5.33
CA ALA A 69 2.18 5.52 5.25
C ALA A 69 1.13 6.30 4.42
N GLN A 70 0.40 5.61 3.56
CA GLN A 70 -0.72 6.22 2.83
C GLN A 70 -1.77 6.71 3.83
N PRO A 71 -2.21 7.99 3.79
CA PRO A 71 -3.32 8.47 4.59
C PRO A 71 -4.59 7.67 4.31
N LEU A 72 -5.32 7.26 5.36
CA LEU A 72 -6.56 6.49 5.23
C LEU A 72 -7.78 7.36 5.50
N TYR A 73 -8.94 6.98 4.93
CA TYR A 73 -10.14 7.79 5.00
C TYR A 73 -11.37 6.94 5.34
N VAL A 74 -12.17 7.42 6.30
CA VAL A 74 -13.47 6.81 6.64
C VAL A 74 -14.55 7.91 6.68
N PRO A 75 -15.52 7.86 5.77
CA PRO A 75 -16.65 8.81 5.79
C PRO A 75 -17.66 8.46 6.87
N ASN A 76 -18.40 9.47 7.30
CA ASN A 76 -19.55 9.33 8.21
C ASN A 76 -19.24 8.59 9.52
N LEU A 77 -18.00 8.67 10.00
CA LEU A 77 -17.60 8.07 11.27
C LEU A 77 -18.35 8.74 12.41
N ASN A 78 -19.13 7.95 13.17
CA ASN A 78 -19.84 8.49 14.33
C ASN A 78 -18.94 8.54 15.56
N ILE A 79 -18.68 9.75 16.05
CA ILE A 79 -17.97 9.99 17.31
C ILE A 79 -18.90 10.75 18.25
N ASN A 80 -19.31 10.11 19.34
CA ASN A 80 -20.20 10.69 20.36
C ASN A 80 -21.51 11.29 19.81
N GLY A 81 -22.08 10.67 18.78
CA GLY A 81 -23.33 11.09 18.14
C GLY A 81 -23.17 12.12 17.02
N THR A 82 -21.95 12.58 16.75
CA THR A 82 -21.63 13.47 15.62
C THR A 82 -20.95 12.67 14.49
N SER A 83 -21.38 12.90 13.25
CA SER A 83 -20.80 12.29 12.05
C SER A 83 -19.63 13.12 11.56
N HIS A 84 -18.49 12.47 11.30
CA HIS A 84 -17.26 13.08 10.80
C HIS A 84 -16.75 12.34 9.55
N ASN A 85 -16.21 13.08 8.61
CA ASN A 85 -15.41 12.51 7.52
C ASN A 85 -13.96 12.48 8.01
N ALA A 86 -13.48 11.32 8.43
CA ALA A 86 -12.24 11.18 9.18
C ALA A 86 -11.06 10.80 8.28
N LEU A 87 -10.00 11.61 8.32
CA LEU A 87 -8.68 11.33 7.74
C LEU A 87 -7.75 10.82 8.84
N PHE A 88 -7.12 9.66 8.61
CA PHE A 88 -6.14 9.08 9.53
C PHE A 88 -4.75 9.19 8.94
N VAL A 89 -3.79 9.65 9.75
CA VAL A 89 -2.40 9.88 9.36
C VAL A 89 -1.47 9.24 10.37
N ALA A 90 -0.63 8.33 9.91
CA ALA A 90 0.46 7.72 10.68
C ALA A 90 1.79 8.32 10.28
N THR A 91 2.72 8.48 11.23
CA THR A 91 4.01 9.14 10.97
C THR A 91 5.19 8.33 11.50
N GLU A 92 6.37 8.59 10.94
CA GLU A 92 7.63 8.03 11.43
C GLU A 92 8.00 8.49 12.84
N HIS A 93 7.32 9.52 13.38
CA HIS A 93 7.49 9.90 14.79
C HIS A 93 6.59 9.10 15.73
N ASP A 94 6.16 7.89 15.34
CA ASP A 94 5.26 7.03 16.11
C ASP A 94 3.99 7.74 16.61
N GLN A 95 3.44 8.62 15.75
CA GLN A 95 2.19 9.34 16.01
C GLN A 95 1.10 8.87 15.06
N LEU A 96 -0.10 8.74 15.58
CA LEU A 96 -1.31 8.47 14.81
C LEU A 96 -2.33 9.58 15.06
N TYR A 97 -2.82 10.19 13.99
CA TYR A 97 -3.76 11.30 14.03
C TYR A 97 -5.08 10.94 13.38
N ALA A 98 -6.16 11.53 13.85
CA ALA A 98 -7.43 11.62 13.14
C ALA A 98 -7.85 13.08 12.99
N PHE A 99 -8.26 13.47 11.79
CA PHE A 99 -8.75 14.82 11.48
C PHE A 99 -10.14 14.74 10.86
N ASP A 100 -11.00 15.73 11.16
CA ASP A 100 -12.24 15.94 10.43
C ASP A 100 -11.97 16.72 9.14
N VAL A 101 -12.17 16.09 8.00
CA VAL A 101 -11.93 16.69 6.67
C VAL A 101 -12.84 17.89 6.41
N ASN A 102 -14.04 17.94 7.01
CA ASN A 102 -15.01 19.01 6.76
C ASN A 102 -14.59 20.36 7.34
N ASN A 103 -13.78 20.36 8.40
CA ASN A 103 -13.42 21.58 9.13
C ASN A 103 -11.94 21.69 9.55
N GLY A 104 -11.16 20.63 9.30
CA GLY A 104 -9.73 20.58 9.61
C GLY A 104 -9.39 20.32 11.08
N HIS A 105 -10.38 20.10 11.95
CA HIS A 105 -10.11 19.89 13.36
C HIS A 105 -9.51 18.51 13.61
N GLN A 106 -8.48 18.46 14.48
CA GLN A 106 -7.96 17.22 15.01
C GLN A 106 -9.01 16.59 15.95
N LEU A 107 -9.44 15.36 15.63
CA LEU A 107 -10.39 14.60 16.43
C LEU A 107 -9.69 13.95 17.63
N TRP A 108 -8.52 13.34 17.39
CA TRP A 108 -7.65 12.76 18.40
C TRP A 108 -6.23 12.56 17.87
N GLN A 109 -5.32 12.26 18.80
CA GLN A 109 -3.93 11.89 18.52
C GLN A 109 -3.50 10.80 19.49
N THR A 110 -2.71 9.84 19.02
CA THR A 110 -2.09 8.79 19.83
C THR A 110 -0.58 8.86 19.66
N ASN A 111 0.14 8.83 20.78
CA ASN A 111 1.60 8.83 20.82
C ASN A 111 2.08 7.49 21.37
N PHE A 112 2.71 6.66 20.53
CA PHE A 112 3.22 5.34 20.91
C PHE A 112 4.56 5.41 21.67
N LEU A 113 5.20 6.59 21.75
CA LEU A 113 6.38 6.84 22.57
C LEU A 113 6.04 7.14 24.05
N ALA A 114 4.76 7.20 24.39
CA ALA A 114 4.27 7.45 25.73
C ALA A 114 4.49 6.23 26.65
N GLY A 115 5.64 6.08 27.19
CA GLY A 115 6.03 4.95 28.08
C GLY A 115 7.37 5.25 28.76
N SER A 116 7.96 6.37 28.38
CA SER A 116 9.20 6.85 28.99
C SER A 116 9.01 7.14 30.47
N GLY A 117 9.99 6.69 31.26
CA GLY A 117 10.04 6.89 32.70
C GLY A 117 11.48 7.15 33.17
N PRO A 118 11.70 7.30 34.48
CA PRO A 118 13.03 7.67 34.99
C PRO A 118 14.12 6.63 34.71
N LEU A 119 13.76 5.40 34.34
CA LEU A 119 14.72 4.33 34.06
C LEU A 119 14.71 3.85 32.62
N VAL A 120 13.62 4.09 31.88
CA VAL A 120 13.47 3.66 30.49
C VAL A 120 13.06 4.85 29.65
N THR A 121 13.81 5.13 28.59
CA THR A 121 13.44 6.12 27.57
C THR A 121 12.95 5.35 26.34
N VAL A 122 11.77 5.70 25.85
CA VAL A 122 11.19 5.19 24.60
C VAL A 122 11.31 6.29 23.55
N SER A 123 11.82 5.94 22.38
CA SER A 123 11.94 6.83 21.22
C SER A 123 11.67 6.06 19.94
N THR A 124 11.53 6.76 18.84
CA THR A 124 11.68 6.21 17.48
C THR A 124 13.07 5.62 17.29
N VAL A 125 13.26 4.84 16.24
CA VAL A 125 14.58 4.30 15.86
C VAL A 125 15.29 5.31 14.96
N PRO A 126 16.42 5.91 15.39
CA PRO A 126 17.20 6.77 14.52
C PRO A 126 17.72 5.99 13.30
N PHE A 127 17.68 6.56 12.09
CA PHE A 127 18.19 5.91 10.87
C PHE A 127 19.66 5.46 11.01
N GLY A 128 20.45 6.15 11.81
CA GLY A 128 21.84 5.77 12.11
C GLY A 128 22.00 4.45 12.88
N ASP A 129 20.97 3.98 13.60
CA ASP A 129 21.01 2.71 14.32
C ASP A 129 20.90 1.51 13.35
N VAL A 130 20.20 1.69 12.22
CA VAL A 130 20.09 0.69 11.15
C VAL A 130 21.16 0.86 10.06
N ASN A 131 21.95 1.93 10.11
CA ASN A 131 22.98 2.27 9.13
C ASN A 131 22.47 2.35 7.68
N CYS A 132 21.24 2.83 7.51
CA CYS A 132 20.54 2.95 6.23
C CYS A 132 19.78 4.28 6.20
N ASP A 133 19.87 5.04 5.10
CA ASP A 133 19.25 6.35 4.94
C ASP A 133 18.00 6.34 4.04
N ASP A 134 17.45 5.17 3.77
CA ASP A 134 16.21 5.04 3.01
C ASP A 134 15.02 5.67 3.72
N LEU A 135 14.96 5.48 5.04
CA LEU A 135 13.98 6.09 5.93
C LEU A 135 14.69 7.11 6.84
N THR A 136 14.41 8.38 6.64
CA THR A 136 15.03 9.48 7.39
C THR A 136 13.98 10.49 7.86
N PRO A 137 14.23 11.19 8.98
CA PRO A 137 15.40 11.14 9.89
C PRO A 137 15.31 10.02 10.93
N GLU A 138 14.19 9.31 11.02
CA GLU A 138 13.85 8.32 12.03
C GLU A 138 12.88 7.28 11.46
N ILE A 139 12.71 6.17 12.15
CA ILE A 139 11.85 5.05 11.80
C ILE A 139 10.84 4.84 12.93
N GLY A 140 9.57 4.76 12.58
CA GLY A 140 8.45 4.55 13.50
C GLY A 140 7.32 3.79 12.81
N ILE A 141 6.24 4.48 12.37
CA ILE A 141 5.16 3.86 11.61
C ILE A 141 5.41 4.08 10.12
N THR A 142 6.08 3.15 9.45
CA THR A 142 6.37 3.22 8.01
C THR A 142 5.27 2.55 7.18
N GLY A 143 4.87 1.33 7.55
CA GLY A 143 3.84 0.57 6.83
C GLY A 143 2.45 1.17 7.00
N THR A 144 1.69 1.24 5.89
CA THR A 144 0.31 1.74 5.94
C THR A 144 -0.57 0.84 6.82
N PRO A 145 -1.28 1.39 7.81
CA PRO A 145 -2.25 0.67 8.62
C PRO A 145 -3.39 0.06 7.80
N VAL A 146 -4.21 -0.80 8.42
CA VAL A 146 -5.45 -1.28 7.83
C VAL A 146 -6.62 -1.07 8.80
N ILE A 147 -7.78 -0.66 8.28
CA ILE A 147 -8.98 -0.37 9.06
C ILE A 147 -10.05 -1.42 8.79
N ASP A 148 -10.52 -2.07 9.83
CA ASP A 148 -11.81 -2.76 9.83
C ASP A 148 -12.93 -1.74 10.12
N VAL A 149 -13.57 -1.27 9.05
CA VAL A 149 -14.65 -0.29 9.16
C VAL A 149 -15.86 -0.85 9.92
N ALA A 150 -16.08 -2.17 9.85
CA ALA A 150 -17.23 -2.81 10.50
C ALA A 150 -17.10 -2.80 12.03
N THR A 151 -15.89 -2.95 12.55
CA THR A 151 -15.61 -2.91 14.00
C THR A 151 -15.08 -1.57 14.47
N ASN A 152 -14.83 -0.62 13.57
CA ASN A 152 -14.15 0.65 13.83
C ASN A 152 -12.75 0.46 14.46
N THR A 153 -12.00 -0.53 13.97
CA THR A 153 -10.67 -0.86 14.50
C THR A 153 -9.61 -0.67 13.42
N MET A 154 -8.55 0.07 13.73
CA MET A 154 -7.35 0.21 12.91
C MET A 154 -6.23 -0.63 13.49
N TYR A 155 -5.53 -1.38 12.64
CA TYR A 155 -4.34 -2.13 13.01
C TYR A 155 -3.11 -1.40 12.48
N VAL A 156 -2.12 -1.20 13.35
CA VAL A 156 -0.90 -0.44 13.05
C VAL A 156 0.28 -1.05 13.79
N VAL A 157 1.46 -1.06 13.14
CA VAL A 157 2.73 -1.44 13.77
C VAL A 157 3.53 -0.19 14.04
N ALA A 158 3.96 -0.02 15.30
CA ALA A 158 4.88 1.03 15.73
C ALA A 158 6.26 0.39 16.03
N GLU A 159 7.33 1.04 15.56
CA GLU A 159 8.69 0.59 15.78
C GLU A 159 9.42 1.50 16.76
N THR A 160 9.83 0.97 17.92
CA THR A 160 10.39 1.74 19.01
C THR A 160 11.78 1.25 19.46
N LYS A 161 12.60 2.22 19.90
CA LYS A 161 13.85 2.00 20.62
C LYS A 161 13.63 2.27 22.12
N GLU A 162 14.00 1.32 22.96
CA GLU A 162 13.94 1.46 24.41
C GLU A 162 15.34 1.42 25.03
N VAL A 163 15.72 2.46 25.74
CA VAL A 163 17.01 2.56 26.44
C VAL A 163 16.76 2.46 27.93
N ASN A 164 17.29 1.41 28.56
CA ASN A 164 17.23 1.24 30.02
C ASN A 164 18.52 1.74 30.65
N SER A 165 18.46 2.89 31.34
CA SER A 165 19.60 3.55 31.95
C SER A 165 20.20 2.76 33.12
N ARG A 166 19.40 1.97 33.84
CA ARG A 166 19.84 1.15 34.97
C ARG A 166 20.57 -0.12 34.52
N LEU A 167 20.08 -0.73 33.42
CA LEU A 167 20.66 -1.98 32.88
C LEU A 167 21.73 -1.70 31.83
N HIS A 168 21.92 -0.44 31.43
CA HIS A 168 22.79 -0.02 30.32
C HIS A 168 22.53 -0.84 29.05
N SER A 169 21.23 -1.07 28.73
CA SER A 169 20.80 -1.86 27.59
C SER A 169 19.92 -1.05 26.65
N THR A 170 20.06 -1.34 25.35
CA THR A 170 19.18 -0.84 24.30
C THR A 170 18.44 -2.03 23.70
N SER A 171 17.15 -1.87 23.45
CA SER A 171 16.30 -2.88 22.82
C SER A 171 15.43 -2.20 21.78
N TYR A 172 15.07 -2.95 20.72
CA TYR A 172 14.20 -2.49 19.64
C TYR A 172 12.95 -3.38 19.61
N TYR A 173 11.82 -2.79 19.29
CA TYR A 173 10.54 -3.50 19.30
C TYR A 173 9.65 -3.07 18.14
N HIS A 174 8.98 -4.03 17.53
CA HIS A 174 7.78 -3.80 16.74
C HIS A 174 6.58 -4.17 17.58
N LYS A 175 5.62 -3.27 17.71
CA LYS A 175 4.39 -3.50 18.49
C LYS A 175 3.18 -3.36 17.57
N LEU A 176 2.37 -4.41 17.49
CA LEU A 176 1.09 -4.37 16.79
C LEU A 176 0.02 -3.83 17.75
N HIS A 177 -0.66 -2.79 17.33
CA HIS A 177 -1.75 -2.14 18.04
C HIS A 177 -3.08 -2.36 17.31
N ALA A 178 -4.19 -2.44 18.05
CA ALA A 178 -5.56 -2.41 17.55
C ALA A 178 -6.25 -1.18 18.14
N ILE A 179 -6.45 -0.14 17.33
CA ILE A 179 -6.89 1.20 17.76
C ILE A 179 -8.37 1.39 17.40
N ASP A 180 -9.21 1.76 18.36
CA ASP A 180 -10.55 2.27 18.07
C ASP A 180 -10.43 3.62 17.36
N ILE A 181 -10.84 3.68 16.08
CA ILE A 181 -10.72 4.88 15.24
C ILE A 181 -11.57 6.06 15.70
N ARG A 182 -12.50 5.85 16.64
CA ARG A 182 -13.32 6.92 17.23
C ARG A 182 -12.63 7.63 18.40
N THR A 183 -11.65 6.96 19.02
CA THR A 183 -11.04 7.45 20.29
C THR A 183 -9.52 7.52 20.27
N GLY A 184 -8.86 6.87 19.30
CA GLY A 184 -7.40 6.74 19.23
C GLY A 184 -6.80 5.81 20.29
N ARG A 185 -7.59 4.97 20.94
CA ARG A 185 -7.12 4.11 22.06
C ARG A 185 -7.07 2.64 21.63
N ASP A 186 -6.12 1.90 22.20
CA ASP A 186 -6.08 0.46 22.07
C ASP A 186 -7.37 -0.19 22.58
N VAL A 187 -7.97 -1.07 21.76
CA VAL A 187 -9.14 -1.88 22.12
C VAL A 187 -8.74 -3.15 22.89
N VAL A 188 -7.50 -3.56 22.73
CA VAL A 188 -6.86 -4.69 23.42
C VAL A 188 -5.40 -4.33 23.66
N ALA A 189 -4.74 -4.95 24.63
CA ALA A 189 -3.32 -4.69 24.90
C ALA A 189 -2.47 -4.95 23.64
N PRO A 190 -1.53 -4.05 23.29
CA PRO A 190 -0.68 -4.21 22.11
C PRO A 190 0.19 -5.47 22.23
N HIS A 191 0.49 -6.07 21.09
CA HIS A 191 1.32 -7.27 21.03
C HIS A 191 2.74 -6.92 20.57
N THR A 192 3.75 -7.26 21.40
CA THR A 192 5.16 -7.16 20.97
C THR A 192 5.47 -8.32 20.03
N ILE A 193 5.86 -7.97 18.79
CA ILE A 193 6.12 -8.95 17.74
C ILE A 193 7.45 -9.65 18.00
N THR A 194 7.41 -10.97 18.02
CA THR A 194 8.57 -11.85 18.10
C THR A 194 8.29 -13.10 17.26
N GLY A 195 9.36 -13.73 16.77
CA GLY A 195 9.19 -14.92 15.96
C GLY A 195 10.46 -15.75 15.86
N VAL A 196 10.28 -17.06 15.68
CA VAL A 196 11.37 -18.03 15.46
C VAL A 196 10.89 -19.06 14.45
N VAL A 197 11.70 -19.35 13.45
CA VAL A 197 11.49 -20.44 12.48
C VAL A 197 12.67 -21.39 12.51
N LYS A 198 12.47 -22.63 12.05
CA LYS A 198 13.56 -23.55 11.77
C LYS A 198 14.28 -23.12 10.50
N GLY A 199 15.60 -23.11 10.53
CA GLY A 199 16.41 -22.76 9.39
C GLY A 199 17.90 -22.78 9.71
N THR A 200 18.70 -22.93 8.66
CA THR A 200 20.17 -22.97 8.73
C THR A 200 20.81 -21.77 8.04
N GLY A 201 19.99 -20.82 7.57
CA GLY A 201 20.41 -19.64 6.82
C GLY A 201 21.17 -18.63 7.65
N SER A 202 21.37 -17.46 7.08
CA SER A 202 22.11 -16.36 7.67
C SER A 202 21.59 -16.02 9.08
N GLY A 203 22.49 -15.86 10.05
CA GLY A 203 22.12 -15.57 11.45
C GLY A 203 21.52 -16.74 12.24
N SER A 204 21.48 -17.96 11.69
CA SER A 204 20.96 -19.13 12.39
C SER A 204 21.79 -19.50 13.62
N VAL A 205 21.10 -19.79 14.74
CA VAL A 205 21.73 -20.30 15.95
C VAL A 205 21.03 -21.60 16.35
N GLY A 206 21.77 -22.71 16.34
CA GLY A 206 21.23 -24.02 16.70
C GLY A 206 20.13 -24.54 15.78
N GLY A 207 20.12 -24.13 14.50
CA GLY A 207 19.08 -24.50 13.52
C GLY A 207 17.80 -23.68 13.64
N LEU A 208 17.87 -22.53 14.27
CA LEU A 208 16.76 -21.60 14.44
C LEU A 208 17.15 -20.20 13.95
N ILE A 209 16.25 -19.55 13.21
CA ILE A 209 16.32 -18.16 12.82
C ILE A 209 15.33 -17.38 13.66
N THR A 210 15.82 -16.31 14.31
CA THR A 210 15.00 -15.46 15.19
C THR A 210 14.76 -14.10 14.53
N PHE A 211 13.52 -13.64 14.54
CA PHE A 211 13.16 -12.30 14.09
C PHE A 211 13.95 -11.23 14.84
N ASN A 212 14.65 -10.39 14.09
CA ASN A 212 15.44 -9.29 14.66
C ASN A 212 14.74 -7.95 14.33
N PRO A 213 14.14 -7.29 15.33
CA PRO A 213 13.39 -6.05 15.09
C PRO A 213 14.26 -4.86 14.64
N LEU A 214 15.57 -4.89 14.84
CA LEU A 214 16.47 -3.83 14.35
C LEU A 214 16.79 -3.99 12.86
N LEU A 215 16.84 -5.22 12.35
CA LEU A 215 17.16 -5.49 10.94
C LEU A 215 15.90 -5.51 10.06
N ALA A 216 14.76 -5.82 10.65
CA ALA A 216 13.50 -5.99 9.92
C ALA A 216 12.83 -4.63 9.64
N ASN A 217 12.60 -4.32 8.37
CA ASN A 217 11.90 -3.11 7.93
C ASN A 217 10.41 -3.42 7.71
N GLN A 218 9.53 -2.82 8.52
CA GLN A 218 8.08 -2.98 8.40
C GLN A 218 7.53 -1.91 7.45
N ARG A 219 7.90 -1.95 6.17
CA ARG A 219 7.44 -0.99 5.16
C ARG A 219 6.17 -1.43 4.43
N ALA A 220 5.99 -2.72 4.23
CA ALA A 220 4.82 -3.26 3.55
C ALA A 220 3.54 -2.95 4.33
N SER A 221 2.47 -2.51 3.64
CA SER A 221 1.19 -2.20 4.28
C SER A 221 0.59 -3.44 4.94
N LEU A 222 -0.13 -3.23 6.05
CA LEU A 222 -0.84 -4.30 6.73
C LEU A 222 -2.03 -4.80 5.88
N VAL A 223 -2.40 -6.05 6.12
CA VAL A 223 -3.55 -6.69 5.47
C VAL A 223 -4.50 -7.25 6.52
N LEU A 224 -5.79 -7.04 6.32
CA LEU A 224 -6.84 -7.69 7.11
C LEU A 224 -7.63 -8.65 6.20
N ALA A 225 -7.54 -9.95 6.50
CA ALA A 225 -8.25 -10.99 5.79
C ALA A 225 -8.57 -12.17 6.73
N ASP A 226 -9.71 -12.82 6.57
CA ASP A 226 -10.14 -14.03 7.28
C ASP A 226 -9.99 -13.95 8.82
N GLY A 227 -10.25 -12.77 9.39
CA GLY A 227 -10.12 -12.54 10.83
C GLY A 227 -8.68 -12.45 11.34
N GLN A 228 -7.72 -12.26 10.44
CA GLN A 228 -6.29 -12.12 10.73
C GLN A 228 -5.74 -10.81 10.21
N VAL A 229 -4.82 -10.23 10.98
CA VAL A 229 -3.95 -9.14 10.55
C VAL A 229 -2.63 -9.75 10.11
N PHE A 230 -2.28 -9.56 8.83
CA PHE A 230 -0.99 -9.98 8.30
C PHE A 230 -0.05 -8.79 8.27
N VAL A 231 1.17 -9.03 8.74
CA VAL A 231 2.27 -8.07 8.75
C VAL A 231 3.47 -8.72 8.06
N SER A 232 4.15 -7.98 7.18
CA SER A 232 5.32 -8.48 6.47
C SER A 232 6.48 -7.49 6.53
N TRP A 233 7.69 -8.02 6.41
CA TRP A 233 8.93 -7.27 6.57
C TRP A 233 9.93 -7.62 5.47
N SER A 234 10.74 -6.62 5.16
CA SER A 234 12.00 -6.72 4.43
C SER A 234 13.17 -6.35 5.36
N SER A 235 14.23 -5.76 4.81
CA SER A 235 15.39 -5.28 5.56
C SER A 235 15.56 -3.76 5.47
N HIS A 236 16.57 -3.24 6.16
CA HIS A 236 17.10 -1.89 5.95
C HIS A 236 18.37 -1.99 5.09
N CYS A 237 18.30 -1.55 3.81
CA CYS A 237 19.41 -1.52 2.86
C CYS A 237 20.19 -2.86 2.73
N ASP A 238 19.52 -3.99 2.81
CA ASP A 238 20.09 -5.34 2.70
C ASP A 238 21.26 -5.60 3.67
N LEU A 239 21.20 -4.98 4.85
CA LEU A 239 22.26 -5.06 5.84
C LEU A 239 22.04 -6.18 6.86
N GLY A 240 23.12 -6.89 7.16
CA GLY A 240 23.15 -7.91 8.21
C GLY A 240 22.57 -9.26 7.79
N ALA A 241 22.28 -10.09 8.77
CA ALA A 241 21.68 -11.40 8.56
C ALA A 241 20.15 -11.26 8.61
N TYR A 242 19.52 -10.91 7.49
CA TYR A 242 18.08 -10.70 7.41
C TYR A 242 17.39 -11.78 6.57
N HIS A 243 16.08 -11.82 6.65
CA HIS A 243 15.16 -12.65 5.88
C HIS A 243 13.85 -11.88 5.70
N GLY A 244 13.09 -12.18 4.68
CA GLY A 244 11.70 -11.73 4.58
C GLY A 244 10.82 -12.47 5.58
N TRP A 245 9.99 -11.72 6.29
CA TRP A 245 9.06 -12.27 7.26
C TRP A 245 7.62 -11.96 6.90
N MET A 246 6.72 -12.91 7.12
CA MET A 246 5.28 -12.70 7.15
C MET A 246 4.71 -13.35 8.40
N MET A 247 3.96 -12.57 9.20
CA MET A 247 3.32 -13.07 10.41
C MET A 247 1.84 -12.71 10.41
N SER A 248 1.01 -13.57 10.98
CA SER A 248 -0.42 -13.32 11.16
C SER A 248 -0.81 -13.29 12.62
N PHE A 249 -1.78 -12.43 12.93
CA PHE A 249 -2.28 -12.20 14.28
C PHE A 249 -3.81 -12.19 14.26
N ASN A 250 -4.44 -12.82 15.26
CA ASN A 250 -5.90 -12.76 15.38
C ASN A 250 -6.37 -11.31 15.57
N GLN A 251 -7.32 -10.85 14.75
CA GLN A 251 -7.74 -9.43 14.74
C GLN A 251 -8.34 -8.95 16.07
N PHE A 252 -8.91 -9.84 16.89
CA PHE A 252 -9.59 -9.46 18.13
C PHE A 252 -8.69 -9.53 19.37
N THR A 253 -7.66 -10.40 19.35
CA THR A 253 -6.81 -10.66 20.52
C THR A 253 -5.37 -10.26 20.31
N LEU A 254 -4.95 -9.99 19.06
CA LEU A 254 -3.58 -9.82 18.61
C LEU A 254 -2.65 -10.99 18.93
N ALA A 255 -3.21 -12.16 19.29
CA ALA A 255 -2.42 -13.36 19.49
C ALA A 255 -1.83 -13.84 18.16
N PRO A 256 -0.52 -14.22 18.12
CA PRO A 256 0.11 -14.72 16.91
C PRO A 256 -0.56 -16.03 16.47
N SER A 257 -0.77 -16.21 15.17
CA SER A 257 -1.49 -17.34 14.58
C SER A 257 -0.73 -17.99 13.42
N GLY A 258 0.29 -17.32 12.86
CA GLY A 258 1.14 -17.86 11.80
C GLY A 258 2.44 -17.09 11.69
N ILE A 259 3.48 -17.79 11.21
CA ILE A 259 4.79 -17.22 10.93
C ILE A 259 5.39 -17.91 9.70
N TYR A 260 6.04 -17.14 8.87
CA TYR A 260 6.74 -17.59 7.67
C TYR A 260 8.00 -16.75 7.46
N ALA A 261 9.10 -17.40 7.00
CA ALA A 261 10.28 -16.74 6.49
C ALA A 261 10.55 -17.26 5.07
N ASP A 262 10.93 -16.37 4.15
CA ASP A 262 11.06 -16.69 2.72
C ASP A 262 12.36 -17.43 2.37
N THR A 263 13.46 -17.17 3.10
CA THR A 263 14.79 -17.74 2.88
C THR A 263 15.36 -18.44 4.13
N PRO A 264 14.64 -19.41 4.73
CA PRO A 264 15.03 -19.94 6.05
C PRO A 264 16.36 -20.70 6.06
N ASN A 265 16.86 -21.18 4.92
CA ASN A 265 18.15 -21.87 4.82
C ASN A 265 19.18 -21.11 4.02
N GLY A 266 18.79 -19.98 3.45
CA GLY A 266 19.60 -19.07 2.66
C GLY A 266 19.90 -17.76 3.38
N ASN A 267 19.85 -16.70 2.62
CA ASN A 267 20.07 -15.32 3.07
C ASN A 267 19.15 -14.39 2.28
N ASP A 268 18.99 -13.18 2.77
CA ASP A 268 18.30 -12.08 2.13
C ASP A 268 16.80 -12.39 1.87
N GLY A 269 16.22 -11.95 0.75
CA GLY A 269 14.80 -12.03 0.49
C GLY A 269 14.08 -10.74 0.85
N GLY A 270 12.90 -10.86 1.41
CA GLY A 270 12.16 -9.69 1.91
C GLY A 270 10.89 -9.39 1.13
N PHE A 271 9.85 -9.02 1.88
CA PHE A 271 8.59 -8.54 1.32
C PHE A 271 8.62 -7.01 1.23
N TRP A 272 9.19 -6.51 0.13
CA TRP A 272 9.42 -5.07 -0.07
C TRP A 272 8.16 -4.35 -0.56
N GLY A 273 7.65 -4.75 -1.70
CA GLY A 273 6.41 -4.28 -2.32
C GLY A 273 6.30 -2.76 -2.52
N GLY A 274 7.36 -1.99 -2.29
CA GLY A 274 7.34 -0.52 -2.40
C GLY A 274 6.34 0.19 -1.46
N GLY A 275 6.03 -0.42 -0.31
CA GLY A 275 4.96 0.00 0.59
C GLY A 275 3.64 -0.73 0.37
N SER A 276 3.46 -1.41 -0.77
CA SER A 276 2.34 -2.32 -0.98
C SER A 276 2.52 -3.56 -0.09
N GLY A 277 1.51 -3.89 0.67
CA GLY A 277 1.45 -5.19 1.36
C GLY A 277 0.97 -6.29 0.41
N PRO A 278 0.87 -7.52 0.90
CA PRO A 278 0.28 -8.61 0.14
C PRO A 278 -1.09 -8.22 -0.43
N ALA A 279 -1.37 -8.62 -1.67
CA ALA A 279 -2.71 -8.55 -2.22
C ALA A 279 -3.51 -9.78 -1.78
N VAL A 280 -4.85 -9.66 -1.66
CA VAL A 280 -5.72 -10.77 -1.20
C VAL A 280 -6.87 -10.95 -2.16
N ASP A 281 -7.12 -12.18 -2.57
CA ASP A 281 -8.28 -12.53 -3.40
C ASP A 281 -9.55 -12.80 -2.58
N ALA A 282 -10.65 -13.03 -3.27
CA ALA A 282 -11.96 -13.31 -2.65
C ALA A 282 -12.00 -14.64 -1.85
N ASN A 283 -11.02 -15.51 -2.05
CA ASN A 283 -10.90 -16.79 -1.34
C ASN A 283 -9.97 -16.71 -0.12
N GLY A 284 -9.41 -15.51 0.17
CA GLY A 284 -8.48 -15.29 1.27
C GLY A 284 -7.04 -15.71 0.97
N SER A 285 -6.68 -16.04 -0.28
CA SER A 285 -5.28 -16.28 -0.66
C SER A 285 -4.53 -14.96 -0.74
N LEU A 286 -3.30 -14.93 -0.17
CA LEU A 286 -2.42 -13.76 -0.22
C LEU A 286 -1.38 -13.93 -1.34
N TYR A 287 -1.02 -12.83 -1.98
CA TYR A 287 -0.01 -12.78 -3.05
C TYR A 287 1.01 -11.68 -2.75
N ALA A 288 2.29 -12.03 -2.81
CA ALA A 288 3.38 -11.08 -2.58
C ALA A 288 4.63 -11.48 -3.36
N GLY A 289 5.43 -10.51 -3.79
CA GLY A 289 6.76 -10.71 -4.34
C GLY A 289 7.83 -10.65 -3.24
N THR A 290 8.89 -11.46 -3.38
CA THR A 290 10.10 -11.42 -2.57
C THR A 290 11.25 -10.76 -3.34
N GLY A 291 12.20 -10.16 -2.61
CA GLY A 291 13.42 -9.60 -3.17
C GLY A 291 14.55 -10.59 -3.30
N ASN A 292 15.74 -10.07 -3.59
CA ASN A 292 16.98 -10.82 -3.76
C ASN A 292 17.19 -11.84 -2.65
N GLY A 293 17.70 -13.00 -2.99
CA GLY A 293 17.97 -14.02 -2.00
C GLY A 293 18.09 -15.41 -2.60
N LEU A 294 18.49 -16.37 -1.77
CA LEU A 294 18.62 -17.73 -2.23
C LEU A 294 17.29 -18.28 -2.77
N PHE A 295 17.34 -18.88 -3.94
CA PHE A 295 16.26 -19.66 -4.51
C PHE A 295 16.68 -21.11 -4.72
N ASP A 296 16.07 -22.04 -3.99
CA ASP A 296 16.39 -23.46 -4.07
C ASP A 296 15.18 -24.40 -4.09
N VAL A 297 13.96 -23.87 -4.03
CA VAL A 297 12.72 -24.67 -3.99
C VAL A 297 12.56 -25.56 -5.21
N ALA A 298 13.03 -25.15 -6.39
CA ALA A 298 13.02 -25.96 -7.61
C ALA A 298 13.88 -27.22 -7.47
N SER A 299 14.85 -27.24 -6.56
CA SER A 299 15.72 -28.37 -6.23
C SER A 299 15.28 -29.12 -4.97
N GLY A 300 14.10 -28.80 -4.41
CA GLY A 300 13.55 -29.44 -3.22
C GLY A 300 13.93 -28.77 -1.90
N GLY A 301 14.48 -27.54 -1.96
CA GLY A 301 14.70 -26.69 -0.80
C GLY A 301 13.45 -25.93 -0.36
N SER A 302 13.62 -24.79 0.33
CA SER A 302 12.52 -24.00 0.89
C SER A 302 12.74 -22.49 0.80
N ASP A 303 13.71 -22.04 0.02
CA ASP A 303 14.09 -20.66 -0.11
C ASP A 303 13.54 -20.07 -1.42
N TYR A 304 12.90 -18.89 -1.32
CA TYR A 304 12.10 -18.25 -2.37
C TYR A 304 12.58 -16.81 -2.64
N GLY A 305 13.88 -16.60 -2.92
CA GLY A 305 14.37 -15.32 -3.42
C GLY A 305 13.76 -14.98 -4.79
N ASP A 306 13.47 -13.72 -5.05
CA ASP A 306 12.90 -13.17 -6.29
C ASP A 306 11.72 -14.00 -6.85
N SER A 307 10.74 -14.25 -6.01
CA SER A 307 9.59 -15.08 -6.34
C SER A 307 8.28 -14.35 -6.08
N VAL A 308 7.29 -14.53 -6.95
CA VAL A 308 5.89 -14.18 -6.66
C VAL A 308 5.23 -15.37 -6.02
N MET A 309 4.69 -15.21 -4.83
CA MET A 309 4.19 -16.30 -4.01
C MET A 309 2.71 -16.17 -3.74
N ARG A 310 1.99 -17.29 -3.81
CA ARG A 310 0.63 -17.43 -3.28
C ARG A 310 0.67 -18.14 -1.94
N PHE A 311 0.08 -17.52 -0.92
CA PHE A 311 -0.05 -18.07 0.41
C PHE A 311 -1.49 -18.42 0.73
N THR A 312 -1.66 -19.46 1.52
CA THR A 312 -2.91 -19.77 2.21
C THR A 312 -2.68 -19.72 3.71
N TRP A 313 -3.73 -19.34 4.45
CA TRP A 313 -3.72 -19.34 5.90
C TRP A 313 -4.77 -20.31 6.45
N SER A 314 -4.43 -20.95 7.56
CA SER A 314 -5.35 -21.79 8.32
C SER A 314 -4.92 -21.83 9.79
N SER A 315 -5.64 -22.55 10.65
CA SER A 315 -5.21 -22.81 12.04
C SER A 315 -3.85 -23.52 12.16
N MET A 316 -3.28 -24.00 11.04
CA MET A 316 -1.92 -24.57 10.98
C MET A 316 -0.86 -23.54 10.57
N GLY A 317 -1.23 -22.25 10.45
CA GLY A 317 -0.36 -21.15 10.07
C GLY A 317 -0.39 -20.79 8.59
N ILE A 318 0.61 -20.03 8.17
CA ILE A 318 0.82 -19.55 6.79
C ILE A 318 1.57 -20.62 6.01
N LYS A 319 1.13 -20.90 4.77
CA LYS A 319 1.78 -21.86 3.87
C LYS A 319 1.85 -21.32 2.44
N VAL A 320 2.96 -21.57 1.77
CA VAL A 320 3.07 -21.39 0.33
C VAL A 320 2.19 -22.43 -0.36
N ALA A 321 1.30 -21.96 -1.22
CA ALA A 321 0.38 -22.80 -2.00
C ALA A 321 0.81 -22.92 -3.46
N ASP A 322 1.48 -21.88 -3.98
CA ASP A 322 1.97 -21.82 -5.36
C ASP A 322 3.00 -20.68 -5.49
N TYR A 323 3.77 -20.65 -6.59
CA TYR A 323 4.75 -19.59 -6.83
C TYR A 323 5.10 -19.48 -8.33
N PHE A 324 5.65 -18.32 -8.69
CA PHE A 324 6.40 -18.08 -9.91
C PHE A 324 7.77 -17.50 -9.54
N THR A 325 8.82 -17.98 -10.21
CA THR A 325 10.17 -17.42 -10.11
C THR A 325 10.70 -17.26 -11.54
N PRO A 326 11.23 -16.08 -11.92
CA PRO A 326 11.81 -15.84 -13.23
C PRO A 326 12.95 -16.81 -13.53
N TYR A 327 13.14 -17.16 -14.81
CA TYR A 327 14.19 -18.10 -15.24
C TYR A 327 15.59 -17.59 -14.88
N ASP A 328 15.79 -16.29 -14.82
CA ASP A 328 17.05 -15.59 -14.58
C ASP A 328 17.21 -15.09 -13.12
N GLN A 329 16.47 -15.67 -12.18
CA GLN A 329 16.51 -15.31 -10.76
C GLN A 329 17.93 -15.15 -10.21
N GLN A 330 18.87 -16.02 -10.58
CA GLN A 330 20.27 -15.88 -10.15
C GLN A 330 20.87 -14.54 -10.61
N HIS A 331 20.53 -14.05 -11.80
CA HIS A 331 20.98 -12.75 -12.29
C HIS A 331 20.36 -11.61 -11.48
N LEU A 332 19.07 -11.71 -11.15
CA LEU A 332 18.38 -10.71 -10.33
C LEU A 332 19.04 -10.59 -8.95
N ASP A 333 19.31 -11.71 -8.29
CA ASP A 333 20.00 -11.78 -7.00
C ASP A 333 21.43 -11.19 -7.08
N GLU A 334 22.25 -11.60 -8.07
CA GLU A 334 23.61 -11.13 -8.24
C GLU A 334 23.74 -9.62 -8.55
N THR A 335 22.70 -9.00 -9.10
CA THR A 335 22.71 -7.60 -9.55
C THR A 335 21.85 -6.66 -8.71
N ASP A 336 21.34 -7.11 -7.58
CA ASP A 336 20.42 -6.36 -6.72
C ASP A 336 19.21 -5.83 -7.52
N THR A 337 18.56 -6.70 -8.29
CA THR A 337 17.46 -6.36 -9.19
C THR A 337 16.15 -7.00 -8.71
N ASP A 338 15.75 -6.69 -7.48
CA ASP A 338 14.58 -7.29 -6.81
C ASP A 338 13.34 -7.37 -7.70
N LEU A 339 12.83 -8.57 -7.89
CA LEU A 339 11.48 -8.80 -8.43
C LEU A 339 10.41 -8.18 -7.51
N GLY A 340 10.57 -8.36 -6.20
CA GLY A 340 9.62 -7.92 -5.19
C GLY A 340 9.75 -6.45 -4.76
N SER A 341 10.54 -5.61 -5.45
CA SER A 341 10.60 -4.16 -5.15
C SER A 341 9.26 -3.47 -5.42
N GLY A 342 8.51 -3.90 -6.42
CA GLY A 342 7.15 -3.44 -6.69
C GLY A 342 6.08 -4.35 -6.10
N GLY A 343 4.87 -3.80 -5.92
CA GLY A 343 3.72 -4.52 -5.38
C GLY A 343 2.96 -5.33 -6.43
N VAL A 344 2.31 -6.40 -5.97
CA VAL A 344 1.36 -7.20 -6.77
C VAL A 344 0.02 -6.49 -6.87
N VAL A 345 -0.61 -6.51 -8.05
CA VAL A 345 -2.03 -6.15 -8.22
C VAL A 345 -2.83 -7.33 -8.77
N LEU A 346 -3.97 -7.63 -8.15
CA LEU A 346 -4.88 -8.65 -8.67
C LEU A 346 -5.86 -8.00 -9.66
N LEU A 347 -5.98 -8.59 -10.86
CA LEU A 347 -6.95 -8.15 -11.83
C LEU A 347 -8.36 -8.65 -11.47
N PRO A 348 -9.42 -7.92 -11.84
CA PRO A 348 -10.77 -8.45 -11.80
C PRO A 348 -10.88 -9.80 -12.53
N ASP A 349 -11.80 -10.65 -12.10
CA ASP A 349 -11.99 -11.97 -12.71
C ASP A 349 -12.35 -11.83 -14.20
N GLN A 350 -11.74 -12.69 -15.02
CA GLN A 350 -11.92 -12.76 -16.47
C GLN A 350 -12.86 -13.91 -16.84
N SER A 351 -13.45 -13.85 -18.03
CA SER A 351 -14.34 -14.92 -18.53
C SER A 351 -13.65 -15.89 -19.49
N GLY A 352 -12.34 -15.71 -19.74
CA GLY A 352 -11.57 -16.47 -20.74
C GLY A 352 -10.88 -17.69 -20.17
N GLN A 353 -9.70 -17.98 -20.71
CA GLN A 353 -8.87 -19.15 -20.36
C GLN A 353 -8.22 -18.99 -18.98
N TYR A 354 -7.89 -17.74 -18.60
CA TYR A 354 -7.20 -17.41 -17.35
C TYR A 354 -8.09 -16.51 -16.48
N PRO A 355 -9.08 -17.08 -15.76
CA PRO A 355 -10.07 -16.28 -15.04
C PRO A 355 -9.46 -15.41 -13.93
N HIS A 356 -8.34 -15.83 -13.36
CA HIS A 356 -7.74 -15.15 -12.23
C HIS A 356 -6.29 -14.75 -12.55
N LEU A 357 -6.08 -13.46 -12.79
CA LEU A 357 -4.78 -12.91 -13.16
C LEU A 357 -4.22 -11.96 -12.09
N LEU A 358 -2.90 -11.89 -12.02
CA LEU A 358 -2.18 -10.85 -11.29
C LEU A 358 -1.08 -10.24 -12.17
N ILE A 359 -0.68 -9.03 -11.84
CA ILE A 359 0.50 -8.36 -12.41
C ILE A 359 1.54 -8.20 -11.30
N GLN A 360 2.79 -8.55 -11.61
CA GLN A 360 4.00 -8.23 -10.84
C GLN A 360 4.93 -7.39 -11.70
N VAL A 361 5.68 -6.50 -11.05
CA VAL A 361 6.75 -5.68 -11.65
C VAL A 361 7.78 -5.36 -10.58
N GLY A 362 9.06 -5.31 -10.96
CA GLY A 362 10.17 -5.07 -10.04
C GLY A 362 11.19 -4.05 -10.57
N LYS A 363 12.42 -4.08 -9.99
CA LYS A 363 13.54 -3.18 -10.36
C LYS A 363 13.95 -3.32 -11.83
N GLU A 364 13.76 -4.48 -12.43
CA GLU A 364 14.13 -4.72 -13.83
C GLU A 364 13.24 -3.98 -14.83
N GLY A 365 12.01 -3.64 -14.43
CA GLY A 365 11.01 -3.05 -15.32
C GLY A 365 10.37 -4.06 -16.29
N THR A 366 10.51 -5.34 -16.00
CA THR A 366 9.77 -6.45 -16.62
C THR A 366 8.38 -6.52 -16.00
N ILE A 367 7.34 -6.64 -16.85
CA ILE A 367 5.95 -6.81 -16.41
C ILE A 367 5.56 -8.27 -16.60
N ASP A 368 5.23 -8.96 -15.52
CA ASP A 368 4.76 -10.34 -15.53
C ASP A 368 3.25 -10.40 -15.26
N LEU A 369 2.53 -11.03 -16.19
CA LEU A 369 1.11 -11.35 -16.09
C LEU A 369 0.96 -12.84 -15.78
N ILE A 370 0.53 -13.15 -14.57
CA ILE A 370 0.58 -14.50 -14.00
C ILE A 370 -0.83 -15.03 -13.74
N ASN A 371 -1.08 -16.30 -14.10
CA ASN A 371 -2.30 -17.00 -13.74
C ASN A 371 -2.25 -17.44 -12.28
N ARG A 372 -3.15 -16.92 -11.43
CA ARG A 372 -3.24 -17.24 -9.99
C ARG A 372 -3.66 -18.67 -9.70
N ASP A 373 -4.29 -19.35 -10.66
CA ASP A 373 -4.72 -20.75 -10.50
C ASP A 373 -3.58 -21.75 -10.73
N ASN A 374 -2.55 -21.33 -11.47
CA ASN A 374 -1.32 -22.09 -11.73
C ASN A 374 -0.23 -21.09 -12.08
N MET A 375 0.62 -20.77 -11.12
CA MET A 375 1.62 -19.72 -11.24
C MET A 375 2.87 -20.16 -12.02
N GLY A 376 2.98 -21.44 -12.37
CA GLY A 376 3.95 -21.96 -13.35
C GLY A 376 5.31 -22.36 -12.76
N HIS A 377 5.65 -21.96 -11.53
CA HIS A 377 6.91 -22.24 -10.85
C HIS A 377 8.12 -21.63 -11.58
N TRP A 378 9.30 -22.25 -11.44
CA TRP A 378 10.52 -21.87 -12.15
C TRP A 378 10.76 -22.81 -13.33
N HIS A 379 11.12 -22.24 -14.48
CA HIS A 379 11.57 -23.00 -15.66
C HIS A 379 12.97 -22.58 -16.08
N GLN A 380 13.74 -23.53 -16.58
CA GLN A 380 15.07 -23.22 -17.06
C GLN A 380 15.04 -22.52 -18.43
N GLY A 381 15.58 -21.32 -18.48
CA GLY A 381 15.92 -20.62 -19.73
C GLY A 381 14.84 -19.73 -20.33
N ASN A 382 13.62 -19.75 -19.84
CA ASN A 382 12.54 -18.81 -20.24
C ASN A 382 11.38 -18.82 -19.25
N ASP A 383 10.44 -17.87 -19.41
CA ASP A 383 9.23 -17.72 -18.61
C ASP A 383 7.95 -18.05 -19.38
N ASP A 384 8.00 -18.99 -20.32
CA ASP A 384 6.85 -19.42 -21.13
C ASP A 384 5.74 -20.11 -20.29
N GLN A 385 5.98 -20.38 -19.01
CA GLN A 385 5.03 -20.99 -18.07
C GLN A 385 3.99 -20.02 -17.53
N ILE A 386 4.19 -18.69 -17.65
CA ILE A 386 3.20 -17.69 -17.28
C ILE A 386 2.42 -17.16 -18.48
N VAL A 387 1.41 -16.33 -18.26
CA VAL A 387 0.51 -15.86 -19.32
C VAL A 387 1.22 -14.92 -20.28
N GLN A 388 2.02 -13.99 -19.74
CA GLN A 388 2.80 -13.03 -20.52
C GLN A 388 3.94 -12.46 -19.68
N THR A 389 5.12 -12.36 -20.29
CA THR A 389 6.24 -11.56 -19.82
C THR A 389 6.52 -10.44 -20.82
N LEU A 390 6.67 -9.22 -20.36
CA LEU A 390 7.08 -8.04 -21.13
C LEU A 390 8.41 -7.54 -20.56
N PRO A 391 9.55 -8.02 -21.09
CA PRO A 391 10.85 -7.74 -20.50
C PRO A 391 11.30 -6.30 -20.78
N PHE A 392 11.79 -5.61 -19.75
CA PHE A 392 12.44 -4.28 -19.81
C PHE A 392 11.60 -3.18 -20.50
N VAL A 393 10.26 -3.23 -20.36
CA VAL A 393 9.37 -2.30 -21.08
C VAL A 393 9.13 -0.99 -20.36
N ILE A 394 9.46 -0.92 -19.06
CA ILE A 394 9.35 0.29 -18.22
C ILE A 394 10.62 0.49 -17.40
N GLY A 395 10.75 1.60 -16.69
CA GLY A 395 11.81 1.78 -15.69
C GLY A 395 11.56 0.93 -14.45
N GLY A 396 12.58 0.76 -13.60
CA GLY A 396 12.44 0.00 -12.36
C GLY A 396 11.36 0.58 -11.45
N VAL A 397 10.59 -0.29 -10.78
CA VAL A 397 9.42 0.08 -9.97
C VAL A 397 9.67 -0.21 -8.50
N TRP A 398 9.42 0.79 -7.64
CA TRP A 398 9.48 0.72 -6.17
C TRP A 398 8.12 1.05 -5.52
N GLY A 399 7.02 0.88 -6.25
CA GLY A 399 5.65 1.09 -5.80
C GLY A 399 4.72 0.05 -6.39
N GLY A 400 3.42 0.13 -6.10
CA GLY A 400 2.41 -0.73 -6.71
C GLY A 400 1.95 -0.17 -8.06
N PRO A 401 1.66 -1.01 -9.06
CA PRO A 401 0.89 -0.58 -10.23
C PRO A 401 -0.56 -0.25 -9.82
N ALA A 402 -1.28 0.47 -10.69
CA ALA A 402 -2.73 0.62 -10.55
C ALA A 402 -3.44 -0.02 -11.73
N PHE A 403 -4.64 -0.56 -11.51
CA PHE A 403 -5.47 -1.16 -12.56
C PHE A 403 -6.88 -0.60 -12.53
N TRP A 404 -7.33 -0.04 -13.66
CA TRP A 404 -8.68 0.47 -13.80
C TRP A 404 -9.16 0.36 -15.25
N ASN A 405 -10.39 -0.14 -15.44
CA ASN A 405 -11.09 -0.17 -16.73
C ASN A 405 -10.23 -0.70 -17.89
N ASN A 406 -9.57 -1.83 -17.67
CA ASN A 406 -8.63 -2.47 -18.60
C ASN A 406 -7.36 -1.64 -18.93
N PHE A 407 -6.95 -0.75 -18.06
CA PHE A 407 -5.66 -0.09 -18.12
C PHE A 407 -4.84 -0.45 -16.88
N ALA A 408 -3.60 -0.86 -17.10
CA ALA A 408 -2.58 -0.99 -16.06
C ALA A 408 -1.63 0.20 -16.14
N TYR A 409 -1.38 0.88 -15.02
CA TYR A 409 -0.55 2.07 -14.94
C TYR A 409 0.70 1.77 -14.11
N PHE A 410 1.87 2.18 -14.62
CA PHE A 410 3.16 1.91 -14.00
C PHE A 410 3.99 3.18 -13.93
N GLY A 411 4.50 3.49 -12.72
CA GLY A 411 5.47 4.56 -12.50
C GLY A 411 6.86 3.96 -12.35
N GLY A 412 7.65 3.98 -13.40
CA GLY A 412 9.04 3.54 -13.39
C GLY A 412 10.01 4.67 -13.08
N SER A 413 11.12 4.37 -12.38
CA SER A 413 12.19 5.32 -12.13
C SER A 413 12.95 5.65 -13.41
N TYR A 414 13.29 6.93 -13.57
CA TYR A 414 13.94 7.50 -14.75
C TYR A 414 13.15 7.26 -16.03
N ALA A 415 11.82 7.14 -15.91
CA ALA A 415 10.89 6.87 -16.99
C ALA A 415 9.62 7.73 -16.89
N ASP A 416 8.82 7.74 -17.96
CA ASP A 416 7.49 8.32 -17.94
C ASP A 416 6.55 7.46 -17.09
N LEU A 417 5.43 8.01 -16.61
CA LEU A 417 4.31 7.17 -16.16
C LEU A 417 3.66 6.57 -17.40
N GLU A 418 3.50 5.27 -17.43
CA GLU A 418 3.06 4.52 -18.61
C GLU A 418 1.76 3.74 -18.36
N ALA A 419 0.90 3.68 -19.37
CA ALA A 419 -0.33 2.90 -19.37
C ALA A 419 -0.29 1.81 -20.43
N PHE A 420 -0.59 0.59 -20.03
CA PHE A 420 -0.75 -0.57 -20.89
C PHE A 420 -2.22 -0.98 -20.91
N THR A 421 -2.78 -1.27 -22.09
CA THR A 421 -4.16 -1.76 -22.18
C THR A 421 -4.20 -3.27 -22.02
N PHE A 422 -5.11 -3.74 -21.19
CA PHE A 422 -5.46 -5.14 -21.06
C PHE A 422 -6.62 -5.46 -22.02
N ASN A 423 -6.48 -6.51 -22.81
CA ASN A 423 -7.54 -6.99 -23.70
C ASN A 423 -8.25 -8.19 -23.09
N PRO A 424 -9.51 -8.08 -22.63
CA PRO A 424 -10.25 -9.18 -21.99
C PRO A 424 -10.53 -10.38 -22.91
N GLN A 425 -10.43 -10.23 -24.27
CA GLN A 425 -10.65 -11.32 -25.21
C GLN A 425 -9.41 -12.20 -25.38
N THR A 426 -8.22 -11.61 -25.32
CA THR A 426 -6.95 -12.33 -25.41
C THR A 426 -6.33 -12.57 -24.05
N GLU A 427 -6.83 -11.87 -23.00
CA GLU A 427 -6.29 -11.88 -21.63
C GLU A 427 -4.82 -11.47 -21.56
N LEU A 428 -4.40 -10.55 -22.45
CA LEU A 428 -3.03 -10.05 -22.55
C LEU A 428 -3.00 -8.52 -22.40
N LEU A 429 -1.89 -8.03 -21.88
CA LEU A 429 -1.51 -6.62 -21.96
C LEU A 429 -0.98 -6.28 -23.35
N SER A 430 -1.13 -5.02 -23.76
CA SER A 430 -0.44 -4.49 -24.93
C SER A 430 1.08 -4.65 -24.78
N THR A 431 1.79 -4.94 -25.86
CA THR A 431 3.25 -5.18 -25.84
C THR A 431 4.09 -3.91 -25.70
N ALA A 432 3.44 -2.76 -25.68
CA ALA A 432 4.05 -1.45 -25.45
C ALA A 432 3.01 -0.54 -24.81
N ALA A 433 3.47 0.52 -24.14
CA ALA A 433 2.62 1.55 -23.55
C ALA A 433 1.68 2.15 -24.62
N THR A 434 0.39 2.19 -24.31
CA THR A 434 -0.65 2.79 -25.18
C THR A 434 -0.77 4.30 -24.98
N SER A 435 -0.36 4.79 -23.83
CA SER A 435 -0.13 6.22 -23.57
C SER A 435 0.88 6.40 -22.43
N LYS A 436 1.53 7.56 -22.40
CA LYS A 436 2.51 7.92 -21.38
C LYS A 436 2.50 9.41 -21.11
N THR A 437 3.04 9.82 -19.97
CA THR A 437 3.20 11.24 -19.63
C THR A 437 4.31 11.88 -20.44
N SER A 438 4.34 13.21 -20.47
CA SER A 438 5.48 13.97 -20.99
C SER A 438 6.52 14.28 -19.91
N TYR A 439 6.20 14.01 -18.64
CA TYR A 439 7.11 14.19 -17.51
C TYR A 439 7.79 12.85 -17.21
N GLN A 440 9.10 12.90 -17.03
CA GLN A 440 9.91 11.76 -16.64
C GLN A 440 10.19 11.82 -15.13
N TYR A 441 9.76 10.81 -14.41
CA TYR A 441 9.97 10.67 -12.97
C TYR A 441 11.39 10.17 -12.68
N GLY A 442 12.08 10.76 -11.70
CA GLY A 442 13.34 10.26 -11.17
C GLY A 442 13.13 9.09 -10.18
N TYR A 443 14.13 8.83 -9.33
CA TYR A 443 14.00 7.86 -8.23
C TYR A 443 13.27 8.50 -7.02
N PRO A 444 12.37 7.81 -6.36
CA PRO A 444 11.92 6.41 -6.54
C PRO A 444 10.76 6.21 -7.51
N ALA A 445 10.48 7.16 -8.40
CA ALA A 445 9.31 7.23 -9.25
C ALA A 445 8.01 7.55 -8.47
N SER A 446 6.87 7.20 -9.00
CA SER A 446 5.59 7.48 -8.38
C SER A 446 4.67 6.25 -8.39
N THR A 447 3.99 6.01 -7.28
CA THR A 447 2.91 5.03 -7.22
C THR A 447 1.62 5.68 -7.70
N PRO A 448 1.03 5.23 -8.83
CA PRO A 448 -0.20 5.79 -9.35
C PRO A 448 -1.42 5.43 -8.49
N ALA A 449 -2.36 6.36 -8.37
CA ALA A 449 -3.69 6.13 -7.83
C ALA A 449 -4.75 6.60 -8.83
N VAL A 450 -5.85 5.87 -8.96
CA VAL A 450 -6.93 6.21 -9.87
C VAL A 450 -8.17 6.63 -9.10
N SER A 451 -8.82 7.71 -9.53
CA SER A 451 -10.19 8.03 -9.11
C SER A 451 -11.13 8.00 -10.30
N ALA A 452 -12.31 7.41 -10.13
CA ALA A 452 -13.29 7.26 -11.20
C ALA A 452 -14.71 7.05 -10.66
N ASN A 453 -15.71 7.30 -11.49
CA ASN A 453 -17.09 6.88 -11.26
C ASN A 453 -17.38 5.63 -12.10
N GLY A 454 -17.23 4.45 -11.48
CA GLY A 454 -17.24 3.18 -12.20
C GLY A 454 -16.16 3.14 -13.27
N THR A 455 -16.56 3.04 -14.53
CA THR A 455 -15.67 3.03 -15.70
C THR A 455 -15.56 4.38 -16.40
N THR A 456 -16.06 5.45 -15.77
CA THR A 456 -16.10 6.81 -16.37
C THR A 456 -15.34 7.82 -15.52
N ASN A 457 -14.96 8.94 -16.12
CA ASN A 457 -14.30 10.07 -15.47
C ASN A 457 -12.97 9.74 -14.78
N GLY A 458 -12.24 8.72 -15.26
CA GLY A 458 -10.99 8.31 -14.66
C GLY A 458 -9.89 9.38 -14.71
N ILE A 459 -9.25 9.60 -13.57
CA ILE A 459 -8.08 10.46 -13.39
C ILE A 459 -6.99 9.62 -12.72
N VAL A 460 -5.78 9.65 -13.26
CA VAL A 460 -4.59 9.08 -12.61
C VAL A 460 -3.88 10.19 -11.87
N TRP A 461 -3.62 9.95 -10.60
CA TRP A 461 -2.93 10.84 -9.68
C TRP A 461 -1.57 10.27 -9.33
N THR A 462 -0.56 11.13 -9.28
CA THR A 462 0.81 10.78 -8.89
C THR A 462 1.42 11.88 -8.05
N ILE A 463 2.39 11.51 -7.23
CA ILE A 463 3.22 12.45 -6.47
C ILE A 463 4.64 12.35 -7.01
N GLU A 464 5.16 13.44 -7.58
CA GLU A 464 6.59 13.58 -7.87
C GLU A 464 7.32 13.84 -6.54
N ALA A 465 8.23 12.96 -6.17
CA ALA A 465 9.05 13.06 -4.96
C ALA A 465 10.56 12.99 -5.26
N ASP A 466 10.94 13.13 -6.52
CA ASP A 466 12.31 13.01 -7.04
C ASP A 466 13.27 14.03 -6.42
N ASN A 467 12.74 15.19 -6.06
CA ASN A 467 13.49 16.29 -5.49
C ASN A 467 13.60 16.23 -3.96
N TYR A 468 13.35 15.05 -3.35
CA TYR A 468 13.54 14.88 -1.92
C TYR A 468 14.89 15.46 -1.45
N PRO A 469 14.92 16.25 -0.37
CA PRO A 469 13.83 16.60 0.54
C PRO A 469 13.05 17.89 0.17
N SER A 470 13.16 18.40 -1.06
CA SER A 470 12.46 19.59 -1.53
C SER A 470 10.95 19.37 -1.66
N THR A 471 10.23 20.32 -2.24
CA THR A 471 8.76 20.24 -2.40
C THR A 471 8.36 19.17 -3.39
N ALA A 472 7.37 18.34 -3.04
CA ALA A 472 6.73 17.41 -3.95
C ALA A 472 5.86 18.15 -4.99
N VAL A 473 5.44 17.43 -6.04
CA VAL A 473 4.43 17.92 -6.99
C VAL A 473 3.31 16.89 -7.12
N LEU A 474 2.08 17.33 -6.92
CA LEU A 474 0.90 16.52 -7.24
C LEU A 474 0.56 16.70 -8.71
N HIS A 475 0.42 15.60 -9.45
CA HIS A 475 -0.02 15.57 -10.84
C HIS A 475 -1.37 14.85 -10.99
N ALA A 476 -2.15 15.25 -11.97
CA ALA A 476 -3.40 14.63 -12.39
C ALA A 476 -3.41 14.47 -13.91
N TYR A 477 -3.65 13.24 -14.37
CA TYR A 477 -3.71 12.90 -15.79
C TYR A 477 -5.04 12.28 -16.16
N LYS A 478 -5.48 12.47 -17.40
CA LYS A 478 -6.65 11.75 -17.91
C LYS A 478 -6.33 10.25 -18.01
N ALA A 479 -7.06 9.41 -17.29
CA ALA A 479 -6.76 7.98 -17.18
C ALA A 479 -6.77 7.24 -18.53
N THR A 480 -7.63 7.64 -19.47
CA THR A 480 -7.69 7.04 -20.82
C THR A 480 -6.60 7.55 -21.79
N ASN A 481 -5.79 8.53 -21.38
CA ASN A 481 -4.67 9.06 -22.19
C ASN A 481 -3.76 9.91 -21.30
N LEU A 482 -2.69 9.33 -20.78
CA LEU A 482 -1.72 9.97 -19.88
C LEU A 482 -0.97 11.17 -20.52
N ALA A 483 -0.95 11.30 -21.84
CA ALA A 483 -0.39 12.48 -22.49
C ALA A 483 -1.21 13.76 -22.21
N THR A 484 -2.41 13.63 -21.63
CA THR A 484 -3.25 14.75 -21.23
C THR A 484 -3.13 15.00 -19.74
N GLU A 485 -2.21 15.88 -19.35
CA GLU A 485 -2.15 16.39 -17.99
C GLU A 485 -3.30 17.37 -17.77
N LEU A 486 -4.09 17.14 -16.72
CA LEU A 486 -5.22 17.96 -16.33
C LEU A 486 -4.80 19.07 -15.38
N TYR A 487 -3.89 18.74 -14.46
CA TYR A 487 -3.43 19.61 -13.40
C TYR A 487 -2.08 19.15 -12.86
N ASN A 488 -1.24 20.10 -12.46
CA ASN A 488 -0.18 19.86 -11.48
C ASN A 488 -0.05 21.04 -10.51
N SER A 489 0.46 20.78 -9.31
CA SER A 489 0.51 21.78 -8.23
C SER A 489 1.50 22.93 -8.50
N ASN A 490 2.41 22.78 -9.46
CA ASN A 490 3.34 23.83 -9.88
C ASN A 490 2.71 24.86 -10.82
N GLN A 491 1.54 24.57 -11.44
CA GLN A 491 0.85 25.54 -12.33
C GLN A 491 0.44 26.81 -11.60
N ASN A 492 0.19 26.73 -10.28
CA ASN A 492 -0.03 27.87 -9.41
C ASN A 492 0.64 27.66 -8.05
N GLN A 493 1.97 27.62 -8.05
CA GLN A 493 2.77 27.27 -6.88
C GLN A 493 2.48 28.14 -5.64
N SER A 494 2.14 29.42 -5.82
CA SER A 494 1.82 30.31 -4.68
C SER A 494 0.56 29.89 -3.91
N ARG A 495 -0.40 29.24 -4.57
CA ARG A 495 -1.62 28.71 -3.96
C ARG A 495 -1.47 27.21 -3.63
N ASP A 496 -0.89 26.44 -4.54
CA ASP A 496 -1.04 24.99 -4.63
C ASP A 496 0.22 24.20 -4.25
N GLN A 497 1.26 24.87 -3.73
CA GLN A 497 2.51 24.20 -3.35
C GLN A 497 2.25 22.95 -2.49
N ALA A 498 2.74 21.79 -2.95
CA ALA A 498 2.63 20.54 -2.22
C ALA A 498 3.56 20.53 -0.98
N PRO A 499 3.37 19.58 -0.04
CA PRO A 499 4.29 19.39 1.08
C PRO A 499 5.73 19.15 0.63
N PRO A 500 6.73 19.36 1.50
CA PRO A 500 8.07 18.84 1.26
C PRO A 500 7.99 17.32 1.05
N ALA A 501 8.70 16.82 0.02
CA ALA A 501 8.60 15.44 -0.43
C ALA A 501 9.02 14.43 0.63
N VAL A 502 8.33 13.30 0.63
CA VAL A 502 8.73 12.07 1.29
C VAL A 502 8.76 10.98 0.22
N LYS A 503 9.81 10.15 0.19
CA LYS A 503 9.92 9.05 -0.78
C LYS A 503 8.75 8.07 -0.62
N PHE A 504 8.29 7.48 -1.73
CA PHE A 504 7.29 6.39 -1.75
C PHE A 504 5.87 6.75 -1.30
N THR A 505 5.53 8.02 -1.17
CA THR A 505 4.18 8.44 -0.78
C THR A 505 3.17 8.17 -1.90
N VAL A 506 1.94 7.81 -1.50
CA VAL A 506 0.84 7.49 -2.41
C VAL A 506 -0.31 8.47 -2.17
N PRO A 507 -0.89 9.09 -3.20
CA PRO A 507 -2.03 9.96 -3.02
C PRO A 507 -3.28 9.15 -2.64
N THR A 508 -4.04 9.63 -1.66
CA THR A 508 -5.35 9.07 -1.32
C THR A 508 -6.44 9.95 -1.91
N VAL A 509 -7.35 9.37 -2.67
CA VAL A 509 -8.45 10.11 -3.31
C VAL A 509 -9.78 9.60 -2.77
N ALA A 510 -10.56 10.49 -2.16
CA ALA A 510 -11.88 10.16 -1.62
C ALA A 510 -12.76 11.42 -1.51
N ASP A 511 -14.02 11.29 -1.86
CA ASP A 511 -15.09 12.31 -1.66
C ASP A 511 -14.68 13.72 -2.10
N GLY A 512 -14.12 13.83 -3.30
CA GLY A 512 -13.72 15.11 -3.88
C GLY A 512 -12.42 15.70 -3.32
N HIS A 513 -11.67 14.92 -2.54
CA HIS A 513 -10.39 15.33 -1.97
C HIS A 513 -9.25 14.42 -2.45
N VAL A 514 -8.07 15.01 -2.61
CA VAL A 514 -6.79 14.29 -2.79
C VAL A 514 -5.89 14.65 -1.63
N PHE A 515 -5.46 13.65 -0.86
CA PHE A 515 -4.59 13.80 0.30
C PHE A 515 -3.16 13.45 -0.08
N VAL A 516 -2.23 14.36 0.19
CA VAL A 516 -0.80 14.22 -0.14
C VAL A 516 0.00 14.30 1.17
N GLY A 517 0.58 13.17 1.56
CA GLY A 517 1.51 13.08 2.69
C GLY A 517 2.87 13.69 2.36
N GLY A 518 3.53 14.27 3.36
CA GLY A 518 4.86 14.84 3.24
C GLY A 518 5.54 15.00 4.58
N GLN A 519 6.60 15.81 4.62
CA GLN A 519 7.33 16.06 5.87
C GLN A 519 6.48 16.91 6.82
N ASN A 520 6.13 16.34 7.97
CA ASN A 520 5.41 17.00 9.07
C ASN A 520 4.02 17.55 8.70
N GLN A 521 3.42 17.09 7.61
CA GLN A 521 2.09 17.57 7.19
C GLN A 521 1.44 16.66 6.14
N VAL A 522 0.12 16.78 6.05
CA VAL A 522 -0.68 16.29 4.92
C VAL A 522 -1.42 17.48 4.30
N ALA A 523 -1.29 17.68 2.99
CA ALA A 523 -2.08 18.66 2.26
C ALA A 523 -3.29 18.01 1.60
N THR A 524 -4.43 18.72 1.58
CA THR A 524 -5.58 18.33 0.76
C THR A 524 -5.64 19.17 -0.50
N TYR A 525 -6.15 18.56 -1.57
CA TYR A 525 -6.53 19.26 -2.79
C TYR A 525 -7.98 18.94 -3.10
N ALA A 526 -8.74 19.93 -3.52
CA ALA A 526 -10.17 19.81 -3.80
C ALA A 526 -10.62 20.86 -4.82
N LEU A 527 -11.89 20.81 -5.20
CA LEU A 527 -12.49 21.88 -6.00
C LEU A 527 -12.46 23.19 -5.21
N LEU A 528 -12.06 24.26 -5.88
CA LEU A 528 -12.03 25.61 -5.31
C LEU A 528 -13.45 26.13 -5.12
N PRO A 529 -13.71 26.97 -4.09
CA PRO A 529 -15.02 27.58 -3.82
C PRO A 529 -15.58 28.41 -4.98
#